data_1cf8bfaa10a2cee579620aa041a411bb
#
_entry.id   1cf8bfaa10a2cee579620aa041a411bb
#
_cell.length_a   1.000
_cell.length_b   1.000
_cell.length_c   1.000
_cell.angle_alpha   90.00
_cell.angle_beta   90.00
_cell.angle_gamma   90.00
#
_symmetry.space_group_name_H-M   'P 1'
#
loop_
_entity.id
_entity.type
_entity.pdbx_description
1 polymer ?
#
loop_
_entity_poly.entity_id
_entity_poly.type
_entity_poly.pdbx_seq_one_letter_code
_entity_poly.pdbx_strand_id
1 'polypeptide(L)'
;MIGAGFAGLSAATLLAERGVRVLVLEARPTLGGRATAFTDPATGERVDNGQHVLTGGYCETFRFLRRLGTDAHVFLQPALIVDIIDRNGRASRLSCPTIPAPLHLLAGAMRWAAIGWHDRMALVRLRHGGRRGADPRATVREWLEWHGQTPRLIELLWEPLAVAALNQPIDEASGEMFGGVLRRMFTRDRRDSSLGLPLKALDELYALPAKAYVERAGGQVRANASARVSVSSSLGPVRVKDEAFHPRAVICATAWYSLPAVFDDRPAPLAPMLEAAEATRASPIVTVNLWFDRPVTSNTFVGLPGRAMQWVFDKRALLGESSSHLSLVSSGAEALVGRSNQELVALALSELHAALPDVRSAELRRAVVVREKRATFSVAPGQPPRPPTKTAVPGLFLAGDWIDTGLPATIESAVISGHAAADAALAFLRAG
;
A
#
# COMPACT_ATOMS: atom_id res chain seq x y z
N MET A 1 -19.46 -7.52 8.88
CA MET A 1 -18.15 -7.13 8.31
C MET A 1 -17.05 -7.91 9.01
N ILE A 2 -16.21 -8.62 8.26
CA ILE A 2 -15.11 -9.42 8.80
C ILE A 2 -13.79 -8.81 8.31
N GLY A 3 -12.97 -8.30 9.24
CA GLY A 3 -11.74 -7.57 9.01
C GLY A 3 -11.88 -6.06 9.12
N ALA A 4 -10.96 -5.42 9.84
CA ALA A 4 -10.94 -3.99 10.14
C ALA A 4 -9.70 -3.30 9.56
N GLY A 5 -9.28 -3.66 8.34
CA GLY A 5 -8.34 -2.92 7.50
C GLY A 5 -9.03 -1.84 6.66
N PHE A 6 -8.29 -1.18 5.75
CA PHE A 6 -8.84 -0.15 4.87
C PHE A 6 -10.10 -0.58 4.13
N ALA A 7 -10.13 -1.77 3.54
CA ALA A 7 -11.29 -2.27 2.81
C ALA A 7 -12.52 -2.44 3.71
N GLY A 8 -12.36 -3.10 4.87
CA GLY A 8 -13.47 -3.34 5.80
C GLY A 8 -14.00 -2.06 6.43
N LEU A 9 -13.10 -1.16 6.86
CA LEU A 9 -13.51 0.08 7.52
C LEU A 9 -14.11 1.09 6.55
N SER A 10 -13.61 1.17 5.31
CA SER A 10 -14.23 2.01 4.28
C SER A 10 -15.63 1.53 3.91
N ALA A 11 -15.81 0.21 3.77
CA ALA A 11 -17.12 -0.37 3.55
C ALA A 11 -18.07 -0.15 4.75
N ALA A 12 -17.58 -0.38 5.96
CA ALA A 12 -18.36 -0.21 7.18
C ALA A 12 -18.87 1.22 7.37
N THR A 13 -18.00 2.21 7.14
CA THR A 13 -18.39 3.63 7.26
C THR A 13 -19.36 4.06 6.15
N LEU A 14 -19.22 3.55 4.92
CA LEU A 14 -20.17 3.82 3.84
C LEU A 14 -21.54 3.22 4.12
N LEU A 15 -21.60 1.99 4.66
CA LEU A 15 -22.84 1.35 5.08
C LEU A 15 -23.50 2.13 6.24
N ALA A 16 -22.71 2.53 7.23
CA ALA A 16 -23.19 3.33 8.36
C ALA A 16 -23.72 4.71 7.92
N GLU A 17 -23.07 5.38 6.99
CA GLU A 17 -23.53 6.63 6.35
C GLU A 17 -24.91 6.46 5.69
N ARG A 18 -25.20 5.27 5.17
CA ARG A 18 -26.49 4.90 4.54
C ARG A 18 -27.51 4.33 5.51
N GLY A 19 -27.29 4.45 6.83
CA GLY A 19 -28.21 4.03 7.88
C GLY A 19 -28.26 2.52 8.13
N VAL A 20 -27.31 1.74 7.61
CA VAL A 20 -27.22 0.31 7.89
C VAL A 20 -26.49 0.09 9.22
N ARG A 21 -27.07 -0.69 10.11
CA ARG A 21 -26.42 -1.11 11.34
C ARG A 21 -25.33 -2.15 11.04
N VAL A 22 -24.07 -1.81 11.30
CA VAL A 22 -22.91 -2.60 10.98
C VAL A 22 -22.26 -3.18 12.22
N LEU A 23 -21.93 -4.47 12.19
CA LEU A 23 -21.02 -5.12 13.14
C LEU A 23 -19.71 -5.42 12.42
N VAL A 24 -18.60 -4.83 12.88
CA VAL A 24 -17.24 -5.11 12.38
C VAL A 24 -16.54 -6.04 13.37
N LEU A 25 -16.00 -7.14 12.86
CA LEU A 25 -15.30 -8.17 13.61
C LEU A 25 -13.85 -8.24 13.13
N GLU A 26 -12.91 -7.95 14.03
CA GLU A 26 -11.46 -8.01 13.77
C GLU A 26 -10.82 -9.08 14.67
N ALA A 27 -10.09 -10.00 14.05
CA ALA A 27 -9.44 -11.10 14.77
C ALA A 27 -8.30 -10.65 15.69
N ARG A 28 -7.59 -9.59 15.28
CA ARG A 28 -6.45 -9.04 16.03
C ARG A 28 -6.89 -8.12 17.16
N PRO A 29 -6.05 -7.87 18.19
CA PRO A 29 -6.33 -6.88 19.23
C PRO A 29 -6.34 -5.44 18.71
N THR A 30 -5.66 -5.16 17.60
CA THR A 30 -5.52 -3.84 16.99
C THR A 30 -6.26 -3.77 15.65
N LEU A 31 -6.83 -2.62 15.34
CA LEU A 31 -7.45 -2.34 14.05
C LEU A 31 -6.40 -1.89 13.04
N GLY A 32 -6.78 -1.85 11.76
CA GLY A 32 -5.92 -1.35 10.69
C GLY A 32 -5.31 -2.44 9.79
N GLY A 33 -5.41 -3.70 10.18
CA GLY A 33 -4.88 -4.81 9.37
C GLY A 33 -3.37 -4.70 9.15
N ARG A 34 -2.92 -4.67 7.88
CA ARG A 34 -1.50 -4.49 7.50
C ARG A 34 -1.04 -3.03 7.57
N ALA A 35 -1.95 -2.07 7.42
CA ALA A 35 -1.66 -0.64 7.51
C ALA A 35 -2.02 -0.12 8.92
N THR A 36 -1.18 -0.44 9.89
CA THR A 36 -1.34 -0.12 11.31
C THR A 36 -0.03 0.37 11.90
N ALA A 37 -0.07 0.85 13.13
CA ALA A 37 1.09 1.28 13.90
C ALA A 37 1.04 0.69 15.31
N PHE A 38 2.20 0.67 15.95
CA PHE A 38 2.34 0.31 17.37
C PHE A 38 3.20 1.34 18.09
N THR A 39 3.13 1.38 19.41
CA THR A 39 4.01 2.22 20.23
C THR A 39 5.26 1.43 20.59
N ASP A 40 6.43 1.98 20.27
CA ASP A 40 7.68 1.39 20.74
C ASP A 40 7.82 1.59 22.25
N PRO A 41 7.95 0.52 23.04
CA PRO A 41 7.91 0.63 24.50
C PRO A 41 9.12 1.35 25.11
N ALA A 42 10.23 1.46 24.38
CA ALA A 42 11.43 2.11 24.87
C ALA A 42 11.45 3.63 24.60
N THR A 43 10.89 4.08 23.48
CA THR A 43 10.86 5.49 23.09
C THR A 43 9.51 6.15 23.37
N GLY A 44 8.44 5.38 23.46
CA GLY A 44 7.07 5.87 23.50
C GLY A 44 6.55 6.39 22.15
N GLU A 45 7.36 6.37 21.10
CA GLU A 45 7.03 6.90 19.79
C GLU A 45 6.26 5.89 18.94
N ARG A 46 5.56 6.39 17.92
CA ARG A 46 4.74 5.59 17.03
C ARG A 46 5.58 5.02 15.89
N VAL A 47 5.48 3.71 15.69
CA VAL A 47 6.14 2.98 14.61
C VAL A 47 5.08 2.36 13.71
N ASP A 48 5.02 2.80 12.46
CA ASP A 48 4.16 2.18 11.46
C ASP A 48 4.68 0.78 11.08
N ASN A 49 3.77 -0.14 10.80
CA ASN A 49 4.11 -1.49 10.31
C ASN A 49 4.88 -1.46 8.97
N GLY A 50 4.84 -0.34 8.29
CA GLY A 50 5.58 0.04 7.08
C GLY A 50 5.21 1.46 6.72
N GLN A 51 6.15 2.22 6.16
CA GLN A 51 5.85 3.57 5.70
C GLN A 51 4.94 3.52 4.47
N HIS A 52 3.82 4.23 4.55
CA HIS A 52 2.90 4.34 3.43
C HIS A 52 2.97 5.74 2.82
N VAL A 53 2.98 5.78 1.49
CA VAL A 53 2.88 6.99 0.70
C VAL A 53 1.63 6.87 -0.15
N LEU A 54 0.80 7.90 -0.14
CA LEU A 54 -0.37 8.01 -1.00
C LEU A 54 -0.01 8.78 -2.27
N THR A 55 -0.84 8.71 -3.28
CA THR A 55 -0.78 9.62 -4.43
C THR A 55 -2.05 10.45 -4.50
N GLY A 56 -1.99 11.63 -5.10
CA GLY A 56 -3.18 12.46 -5.29
C GLY A 56 -4.29 11.79 -6.09
N GLY A 57 -3.92 10.79 -6.91
CA GLY A 57 -4.85 9.95 -7.66
C GLY A 57 -5.61 8.90 -6.82
N TYR A 58 -5.38 8.82 -5.52
CA TYR A 58 -6.11 7.93 -4.61
C TYR A 58 -7.48 8.52 -4.23
N CYS A 59 -8.34 8.68 -5.24
CA CYS A 59 -9.62 9.40 -5.10
C CYS A 59 -10.56 8.79 -4.06
N GLU A 60 -10.70 7.47 -4.03
CA GLU A 60 -11.59 6.80 -3.08
C GLU A 60 -11.00 6.78 -1.67
N THR A 61 -9.67 6.70 -1.54
CA THR A 61 -8.99 6.84 -0.24
C THR A 61 -9.21 8.23 0.34
N PHE A 62 -9.00 9.31 -0.44
CA PHE A 62 -9.28 10.67 0.03
C PHE A 62 -10.77 10.90 0.31
N ARG A 63 -11.67 10.27 -0.45
CA ARG A 63 -13.12 10.30 -0.16
C ARG A 63 -13.43 9.65 1.18
N PHE A 64 -12.81 8.52 1.47
CA PHE A 64 -12.93 7.84 2.76
C PHE A 64 -12.36 8.69 3.90
N LEU A 65 -11.15 9.25 3.76
CA LEU A 65 -10.54 10.11 4.79
C LEU A 65 -11.38 11.39 5.04
N ARG A 66 -11.96 12.01 3.99
CA ARG A 66 -12.89 13.13 4.15
C ARG A 66 -14.15 12.75 4.92
N ARG A 67 -14.71 11.56 4.69
CA ARG A 67 -15.83 11.03 5.50
C ARG A 67 -15.48 10.94 6.97
N LEU A 68 -14.23 10.61 7.28
CA LEU A 68 -13.72 10.54 8.65
C LEU A 68 -13.34 11.90 9.23
N GLY A 69 -13.16 12.93 8.41
CA GLY A 69 -12.63 14.25 8.79
C GLY A 69 -11.12 14.24 9.03
N THR A 70 -10.38 13.34 8.41
CA THR A 70 -8.92 13.14 8.64
C THR A 70 -8.05 13.40 7.43
N ASP A 71 -8.62 13.79 6.30
CA ASP A 71 -7.87 14.07 5.07
C ASP A 71 -6.84 15.20 5.22
N ALA A 72 -7.08 16.18 6.11
CA ALA A 72 -6.12 17.22 6.45
C ALA A 72 -4.84 16.70 7.14
N HIS A 73 -4.85 15.45 7.64
CA HIS A 73 -3.66 14.78 8.18
C HIS A 73 -2.82 14.06 7.11
N VAL A 74 -3.07 14.32 5.84
CA VAL A 74 -2.20 13.91 4.73
C VAL A 74 -1.66 15.15 4.05
N PHE A 75 -0.35 15.34 4.12
CA PHE A 75 0.33 16.39 3.35
C PHE A 75 0.42 15.95 1.90
N LEU A 76 -0.44 16.47 1.04
CA LEU A 76 -0.33 16.29 -0.40
C LEU A 76 0.60 17.34 -0.98
N GLN A 77 1.70 16.91 -1.61
CA GLN A 77 2.63 17.83 -2.27
C GLN A 77 1.91 18.66 -3.33
N PRO A 78 2.17 19.98 -3.42
CA PRO A 78 1.57 20.85 -4.45
C PRO A 78 2.04 20.49 -5.87
N ALA A 79 3.20 19.86 -5.97
CA ALA A 79 3.77 19.28 -7.19
C ALA A 79 4.64 18.09 -6.82
N LEU A 80 4.85 17.15 -7.75
CA LEU A 80 5.71 16.00 -7.53
C LEU A 80 7.17 16.46 -7.32
N ILE A 81 7.70 16.19 -6.14
CA ILE A 81 9.10 16.43 -5.78
C ILE A 81 9.66 15.16 -5.12
N VAL A 82 10.77 14.65 -5.66
CA VAL A 82 11.46 13.48 -5.12
C VAL A 82 12.96 13.78 -5.05
N ASP A 83 13.51 13.72 -3.86
CA ASP A 83 14.96 13.75 -3.64
C ASP A 83 15.53 12.34 -3.77
N ILE A 84 16.65 12.21 -4.46
CA ILE A 84 17.30 10.93 -4.77
C ILE A 84 18.78 11.06 -4.50
N ILE A 85 19.38 10.06 -3.87
CA ILE A 85 20.82 9.89 -3.73
C ILE A 85 21.22 8.60 -4.42
N ASP A 86 21.95 8.71 -5.53
CA ASP A 86 22.35 7.55 -6.32
C ASP A 86 23.41 6.69 -5.62
N ARG A 87 23.78 5.56 -6.23
CA ARG A 87 24.79 4.64 -5.67
C ARG A 87 26.15 5.29 -5.42
N ASN A 88 26.48 6.36 -6.18
CA ASN A 88 27.74 7.10 -6.05
C ASN A 88 27.66 8.22 -5.00
N GLY A 89 26.55 8.32 -4.25
CA GLY A 89 26.31 9.38 -3.25
C GLY A 89 25.96 10.75 -3.85
N ARG A 90 25.63 10.83 -5.15
CA ARG A 90 25.25 12.08 -5.80
C ARG A 90 23.77 12.37 -5.54
N ALA A 91 23.50 13.47 -4.84
CA ALA A 91 22.16 13.97 -4.62
C ALA A 91 21.60 14.64 -5.88
N SER A 92 20.32 14.40 -6.16
CA SER A 92 19.57 15.06 -7.22
C SER A 92 18.10 15.18 -6.84
N ARG A 93 17.41 16.16 -7.41
CA ARG A 93 15.98 16.41 -7.17
C ARG A 93 15.20 16.35 -8.47
N LEU A 94 14.26 15.41 -8.57
CA LEU A 94 13.21 15.44 -9.57
C LEU A 94 12.12 16.38 -9.08
N SER A 95 11.87 17.48 -9.80
CA SER A 95 10.83 18.45 -9.46
C SER A 95 10.00 18.77 -10.70
N CYS A 96 8.71 18.52 -10.62
CA CYS A 96 7.77 18.78 -11.71
C CYS A 96 7.18 20.19 -11.58
N PRO A 97 7.19 21.00 -12.67
CA PRO A 97 6.61 22.34 -12.64
C PRO A 97 5.08 22.29 -12.57
N THR A 98 4.46 23.41 -12.16
CA THR A 98 3.01 23.54 -12.02
C THR A 98 2.29 23.84 -13.35
N ILE A 99 2.66 23.15 -14.42
CA ILE A 99 2.02 23.23 -15.74
C ILE A 99 1.01 22.08 -15.90
N PRO A 100 0.08 22.14 -16.89
CA PRO A 100 -0.93 21.10 -17.07
C PRO A 100 -0.36 19.68 -17.26
N ALA A 101 -1.07 18.69 -16.72
CA ALA A 101 -0.79 17.28 -16.95
C ALA A 101 -1.05 16.89 -18.42
N PRO A 102 -0.32 15.92 -18.96
CA PRO A 102 0.82 15.21 -18.36
C PRO A 102 2.17 15.91 -18.60
N LEU A 103 2.18 17.11 -19.17
CA LEU A 103 3.40 17.84 -19.57
C LEU A 103 4.31 18.15 -18.38
N HIS A 104 3.75 18.33 -17.17
CA HIS A 104 4.52 18.59 -15.95
C HIS A 104 5.53 17.48 -15.64
N LEU A 105 5.16 16.20 -15.82
CA LEU A 105 6.05 15.06 -15.59
C LEU A 105 7.19 15.03 -16.61
N LEU A 106 6.87 15.24 -17.88
CA LEU A 106 7.88 15.32 -18.92
C LEU A 106 8.83 16.51 -18.69
N ALA A 107 8.30 17.68 -18.37
CA ALA A 107 9.12 18.87 -18.11
C ALA A 107 9.99 18.71 -16.86
N GLY A 108 9.49 18.04 -15.80
CA GLY A 108 10.29 17.67 -14.62
C GLY A 108 11.46 16.76 -15.00
N ALA A 109 11.18 15.70 -15.73
CA ALA A 109 12.20 14.76 -16.18
C ALA A 109 13.22 15.43 -17.12
N MET A 110 12.79 16.28 -18.05
CA MET A 110 13.68 17.01 -18.96
C MET A 110 14.61 18.00 -18.24
N ARG A 111 14.23 18.50 -17.07
CA ARG A 111 15.04 19.39 -16.22
C ARG A 111 15.89 18.65 -15.19
N TRP A 112 15.64 17.37 -15.00
CA TRP A 112 16.35 16.58 -13.98
C TRP A 112 17.82 16.40 -14.34
N ALA A 113 18.72 16.90 -13.48
CA ALA A 113 20.16 16.90 -13.73
C ALA A 113 20.81 15.51 -13.67
N ALA A 114 20.13 14.51 -13.07
CA ALA A 114 20.69 13.15 -12.93
C ALA A 114 20.69 12.34 -14.23
N ILE A 115 19.94 12.79 -15.27
CA ILE A 115 19.81 12.07 -16.55
C ILE A 115 20.39 12.84 -17.71
N GLY A 116 21.00 12.10 -18.66
CA GLY A 116 21.62 12.64 -19.86
C GLY A 116 20.65 12.85 -21.02
N TRP A 117 21.17 13.30 -22.16
CA TRP A 117 20.36 13.55 -23.36
C TRP A 117 19.72 12.26 -23.91
N HIS A 118 20.45 11.16 -23.95
CA HIS A 118 19.91 9.88 -24.42
C HIS A 118 18.73 9.41 -23.57
N ASP A 119 18.81 9.59 -22.26
CA ASP A 119 17.74 9.24 -21.32
C ASP A 119 16.48 10.07 -21.59
N ARG A 120 16.66 11.38 -21.81
CA ARG A 120 15.54 12.29 -22.14
C ARG A 120 14.83 11.87 -23.42
N MET A 121 15.58 11.47 -24.45
CA MET A 121 15.02 10.97 -25.70
C MET A 121 14.27 9.63 -25.51
N ALA A 122 14.79 8.75 -24.65
CA ALA A 122 14.11 7.50 -24.33
C ALA A 122 12.76 7.73 -23.63
N LEU A 123 12.66 8.71 -22.73
CA LEU A 123 11.38 9.10 -22.10
C LEU A 123 10.34 9.58 -23.12
N VAL A 124 10.75 10.36 -24.11
CA VAL A 124 9.85 10.83 -25.18
C VAL A 124 9.31 9.65 -26.00
N ARG A 125 10.14 8.64 -26.27
CA ARG A 125 9.73 7.42 -27.02
C ARG A 125 8.67 6.62 -26.29
N LEU A 126 8.73 6.52 -24.97
CA LEU A 126 7.72 5.80 -24.15
C LEU A 126 6.30 6.30 -24.42
N ARG A 127 6.11 7.61 -24.64
CA ARG A 127 4.81 8.23 -24.95
C ARG A 127 4.18 7.69 -26.24
N HIS A 128 4.99 7.31 -27.23
CA HIS A 128 4.54 6.83 -28.53
C HIS A 128 4.40 5.31 -28.62
N GLY A 129 5.11 4.57 -27.77
CA GLY A 129 5.15 3.08 -27.78
C GLY A 129 4.08 2.39 -26.95
N GLY A 130 3.44 3.06 -26.01
CA GLY A 130 2.54 2.46 -24.99
C GLY A 130 1.23 1.85 -25.51
N ARG A 131 1.02 1.73 -26.84
CA ARG A 131 -0.21 1.22 -27.45
C ARG A 131 -0.06 -0.07 -28.27
N ARG A 132 1.13 -0.65 -28.40
CA ARG A 132 1.33 -1.86 -29.22
C ARG A 132 1.90 -3.00 -28.40
N GLY A 133 1.06 -4.03 -28.16
CA GLY A 133 1.42 -5.43 -28.10
C GLY A 133 2.59 -5.85 -27.20
N ALA A 134 2.75 -5.28 -26.00
CA ALA A 134 3.62 -5.90 -25.03
C ALA A 134 3.07 -7.29 -24.68
N ASP A 135 3.93 -8.29 -24.60
CA ASP A 135 3.54 -9.60 -24.12
C ASP A 135 2.91 -9.46 -22.74
N PRO A 136 1.66 -9.93 -22.51
CA PRO A 136 1.03 -9.90 -21.20
C PRO A 136 1.85 -10.62 -20.11
N ARG A 137 2.76 -11.48 -20.51
CA ARG A 137 3.68 -12.21 -19.63
C ARG A 137 5.00 -11.47 -19.37
N ALA A 138 5.26 -10.35 -20.06
CA ALA A 138 6.51 -9.60 -19.87
C ALA A 138 6.62 -9.05 -18.45
N THR A 139 7.81 -9.14 -17.90
CA THR A 139 8.19 -8.47 -16.66
C THR A 139 8.27 -6.96 -16.88
N VAL A 140 8.33 -6.18 -15.79
CA VAL A 140 8.56 -4.72 -15.86
C VAL A 140 9.87 -4.41 -16.59
N ARG A 141 10.95 -5.16 -16.30
CA ARG A 141 12.25 -4.97 -16.97
C ARG A 141 12.14 -5.17 -18.47
N GLU A 142 11.62 -6.30 -18.90
CA GLU A 142 11.44 -6.62 -20.33
C GLU A 142 10.54 -5.59 -21.02
N TRP A 143 9.48 -5.17 -20.35
CA TRP A 143 8.57 -4.13 -20.85
C TRP A 143 9.29 -2.78 -21.04
N LEU A 144 10.13 -2.35 -20.08
CA LEU A 144 10.89 -1.11 -20.13
C LEU A 144 11.97 -1.17 -21.24
N GLU A 145 12.70 -2.28 -21.34
CA GLU A 145 13.72 -2.49 -22.36
C GLU A 145 13.09 -2.51 -23.77
N TRP A 146 11.96 -3.19 -23.93
CA TRP A 146 11.21 -3.18 -25.19
C TRP A 146 10.73 -1.77 -25.59
N HIS A 147 10.44 -0.91 -24.62
CA HIS A 147 10.12 0.51 -24.86
C HIS A 147 11.35 1.40 -24.99
N GLY A 148 12.55 0.82 -25.07
CA GLY A 148 13.82 1.52 -25.29
C GLY A 148 14.23 2.41 -24.13
N GLN A 149 13.86 2.04 -22.89
CA GLN A 149 14.30 2.76 -21.71
C GLN A 149 15.75 2.41 -21.41
N THR A 150 16.55 3.42 -21.04
CA THR A 150 17.97 3.24 -20.78
C THR A 150 18.21 2.61 -19.40
N PRO A 151 19.34 1.92 -19.17
CA PRO A 151 19.69 1.40 -17.86
C PRO A 151 19.70 2.48 -16.76
N ARG A 152 20.14 3.69 -17.10
CA ARG A 152 20.14 4.83 -16.14
C ARG A 152 18.74 5.26 -15.74
N LEU A 153 17.78 5.32 -16.68
CA LEU A 153 16.39 5.59 -16.39
C LEU A 153 15.74 4.48 -15.59
N ILE A 154 16.07 3.23 -15.93
CA ILE A 154 15.58 2.07 -15.18
C ILE A 154 16.03 2.20 -13.72
N GLU A 155 17.32 2.40 -13.46
CA GLU A 155 17.87 2.51 -12.12
C GLU A 155 17.29 3.69 -11.33
N LEU A 156 17.24 4.90 -11.91
CA LEU A 156 16.91 6.12 -11.15
C LEU A 156 15.44 6.44 -11.07
N LEU A 157 14.63 6.01 -12.03
CA LEU A 157 13.22 6.40 -12.16
C LEU A 157 12.29 5.20 -12.11
N TRP A 158 12.48 4.25 -13.06
CA TRP A 158 11.46 3.23 -13.28
C TRP A 158 11.46 2.13 -12.23
N GLU A 159 12.63 1.63 -11.82
CA GLU A 159 12.73 0.61 -10.78
C GLU A 159 12.24 1.12 -9.43
N PRO A 160 12.67 2.30 -8.92
CA PRO A 160 12.11 2.85 -7.68
C PRO A 160 10.59 3.04 -7.73
N LEU A 161 10.07 3.51 -8.86
CA LEU A 161 8.62 3.70 -9.04
C LEU A 161 7.88 2.36 -9.10
N ALA A 162 8.38 1.40 -9.89
CA ALA A 162 7.74 0.10 -10.05
C ALA A 162 7.75 -0.68 -8.73
N VAL A 163 8.88 -0.72 -8.03
CA VAL A 163 9.01 -1.43 -6.76
C VAL A 163 8.14 -0.77 -5.68
N ALA A 164 8.07 0.56 -5.62
CA ALA A 164 7.18 1.26 -4.70
C ALA A 164 5.69 0.99 -4.98
N ALA A 165 5.30 0.89 -6.26
CA ALA A 165 3.90 0.68 -6.65
C ALA A 165 3.45 -0.78 -6.61
N LEU A 166 4.36 -1.72 -6.92
CA LEU A 166 4.05 -3.13 -7.12
C LEU A 166 4.54 -4.03 -5.97
N ASN A 167 5.41 -3.50 -5.12
CA ASN A 167 6.09 -4.23 -4.04
C ASN A 167 6.73 -5.53 -4.54
N GLN A 168 7.39 -5.48 -5.69
CA GLN A 168 8.05 -6.65 -6.29
C GLN A 168 9.22 -6.19 -7.17
N PRO A 169 10.34 -6.96 -7.26
CA PRO A 169 11.43 -6.67 -8.17
C PRO A 169 10.95 -6.55 -9.63
N ILE A 170 11.55 -5.65 -10.40
CA ILE A 170 11.14 -5.40 -11.79
C ILE A 170 11.38 -6.60 -12.73
N ASP A 171 12.25 -7.52 -12.32
CA ASP A 171 12.52 -8.78 -13.02
C ASP A 171 11.42 -9.84 -12.83
N GLU A 172 10.50 -9.60 -11.88
CA GLU A 172 9.41 -10.51 -11.54
C GLU A 172 8.02 -9.90 -11.71
N ALA A 173 7.91 -8.59 -11.48
CA ALA A 173 6.63 -7.88 -11.52
C ALA A 173 6.08 -7.77 -12.95
N SER A 174 4.75 -7.81 -13.11
CA SER A 174 4.06 -7.69 -14.41
C SER A 174 4.25 -6.31 -15.05
N GLY A 175 4.76 -6.28 -16.27
CA GLY A 175 4.85 -5.08 -17.11
C GLY A 175 3.48 -4.50 -17.47
N GLU A 176 2.47 -5.35 -17.66
CA GLU A 176 1.09 -4.93 -17.92
C GLU A 176 0.52 -4.16 -16.72
N MET A 177 0.70 -4.70 -15.50
CA MET A 177 0.26 -4.05 -14.25
C MET A 177 0.97 -2.71 -14.06
N PHE A 178 2.28 -2.64 -14.31
CA PHE A 178 3.05 -1.40 -14.27
C PHE A 178 2.54 -0.37 -15.28
N GLY A 179 2.29 -0.78 -16.52
CA GLY A 179 1.67 0.06 -17.54
C GLY A 179 0.30 0.61 -17.10
N GLY A 180 -0.47 -0.18 -16.35
CA GLY A 180 -1.73 0.25 -15.71
C GLY A 180 -1.52 1.35 -14.68
N VAL A 181 -0.51 1.22 -13.83
CA VAL A 181 -0.11 2.26 -12.85
C VAL A 181 0.27 3.55 -13.55
N LEU A 182 1.14 3.47 -14.57
CA LEU A 182 1.56 4.65 -15.34
C LEU A 182 0.38 5.37 -16.00
N ARG A 183 -0.58 4.63 -16.58
CA ARG A 183 -1.78 5.25 -17.16
C ARG A 183 -2.57 6.06 -16.15
N ARG A 184 -2.62 5.64 -14.90
CA ARG A 184 -3.29 6.39 -13.81
C ARG A 184 -2.48 7.59 -13.33
N MET A 185 -1.15 7.52 -13.38
CA MET A 185 -0.28 8.67 -13.06
C MET A 185 -0.25 9.72 -14.19
N PHE A 186 -0.40 9.30 -15.45
CA PHE A 186 -0.46 10.18 -16.63
C PHE A 186 -1.90 10.63 -16.94
N THR A 187 -2.67 11.01 -15.92
CA THR A 187 -4.02 11.56 -16.08
C THR A 187 -4.04 13.02 -16.52
N ARG A 188 -5.22 13.63 -16.52
CA ARG A 188 -5.39 15.04 -16.84
C ARG A 188 -5.19 15.97 -15.65
N ASP A 189 -5.20 15.47 -14.43
CA ASP A 189 -4.93 16.24 -13.21
C ASP A 189 -3.47 16.00 -12.75
N ARG A 190 -2.70 17.09 -12.63
CA ARG A 190 -1.32 17.05 -12.14
C ARG A 190 -1.22 16.55 -10.69
N ARG A 191 -2.29 16.73 -9.90
CA ARG A 191 -2.33 16.28 -8.50
C ARG A 191 -2.26 14.77 -8.40
N ASP A 192 -2.74 14.03 -9.39
CA ASP A 192 -2.78 12.57 -9.36
C ASP A 192 -1.40 11.93 -9.22
N SER A 193 -0.36 12.60 -9.73
CA SER A 193 1.03 12.17 -9.59
C SER A 193 1.75 12.71 -8.34
N SER A 194 1.13 13.65 -7.60
CA SER A 194 1.72 14.20 -6.38
C SER A 194 1.71 13.19 -5.25
N LEU A 195 2.76 13.23 -4.39
CA LEU A 195 2.86 12.33 -3.25
C LEU A 195 2.10 12.89 -2.05
N GLY A 196 1.35 12.03 -1.39
CA GLY A 196 0.65 12.28 -0.14
C GLY A 196 1.35 11.59 1.03
N LEU A 197 1.82 12.36 1.99
CA LEU A 197 2.55 11.87 3.16
C LEU A 197 1.65 11.93 4.40
N PRO A 198 1.35 10.81 5.06
CA PRO A 198 0.64 10.82 6.34
C PRO A 198 1.41 11.61 7.40
N LEU A 199 0.71 12.51 8.08
CA LEU A 199 1.23 13.32 9.21
C LEU A 199 0.77 12.76 10.57
N LYS A 200 0.16 11.59 10.57
CA LYS A 200 -0.26 10.80 11.74
C LYS A 200 0.07 9.34 11.50
N ALA A 201 0.25 8.60 12.57
CA ALA A 201 0.36 7.15 12.50
C ALA A 201 -0.90 6.55 11.83
N LEU A 202 -0.75 5.45 11.09
CA LEU A 202 -1.81 4.96 10.21
C LEU A 202 -3.10 4.59 10.94
N ASP A 203 -3.02 4.01 12.13
CA ASP A 203 -4.20 3.69 12.93
C ASP A 203 -4.96 4.95 13.38
N GLU A 204 -4.23 6.05 13.68
CA GLU A 204 -4.80 7.35 14.02
C GLU A 204 -5.37 8.07 12.78
N LEU A 205 -4.78 7.84 11.61
CA LEU A 205 -5.25 8.46 10.37
C LEU A 205 -6.62 7.94 9.96
N TYR A 206 -6.88 6.62 10.10
CA TYR A 206 -8.14 6.06 9.59
C TYR A 206 -8.83 5.04 10.50
N ALA A 207 -8.09 4.14 11.17
CA ALA A 207 -8.70 2.98 11.82
C ALA A 207 -9.51 3.37 13.06
N LEU A 208 -8.94 4.19 13.95
CA LEU A 208 -9.60 4.70 15.14
C LEU A 208 -10.73 5.69 14.78
N PRO A 209 -10.55 6.66 13.87
CA PRO A 209 -11.63 7.50 13.40
C PRO A 209 -12.79 6.72 12.74
N ALA A 210 -12.49 5.68 11.96
CA ALA A 210 -13.52 4.85 11.34
C ALA A 210 -14.32 4.05 12.39
N LYS A 211 -13.65 3.50 13.42
CA LYS A 211 -14.32 2.88 14.56
C LYS A 211 -15.29 3.85 15.20
N ALA A 212 -14.81 5.04 15.57
CA ALA A 212 -15.65 6.06 16.20
C ALA A 212 -16.83 6.48 15.30
N TYR A 213 -16.62 6.55 13.98
CA TYR A 213 -17.68 6.86 13.01
C TYR A 213 -18.77 5.78 13.00
N VAL A 214 -18.39 4.50 12.91
CA VAL A 214 -19.33 3.37 12.90
C VAL A 214 -20.12 3.31 14.22
N GLU A 215 -19.46 3.49 15.36
CA GLU A 215 -20.08 3.44 16.68
C GLU A 215 -21.07 4.61 16.91
N ARG A 216 -20.72 5.83 16.47
CA ARG A 216 -21.65 6.98 16.50
C ARG A 216 -22.89 6.76 15.64
N ALA A 217 -22.79 5.99 14.57
CA ALA A 217 -23.93 5.61 13.72
C ALA A 217 -24.73 4.40 14.25
N GLY A 218 -24.49 3.96 15.49
CA GLY A 218 -25.21 2.85 16.13
C GLY A 218 -24.69 1.46 15.74
N GLY A 219 -23.55 1.37 15.05
CA GLY A 219 -22.85 0.11 14.77
C GLY A 219 -21.93 -0.30 15.92
N GLN A 220 -21.19 -1.39 15.72
CA GLN A 220 -20.21 -1.91 16.67
C GLN A 220 -18.93 -2.32 15.96
N VAL A 221 -17.78 -2.10 16.62
CA VAL A 221 -16.48 -2.58 16.16
C VAL A 221 -15.82 -3.38 17.29
N ARG A 222 -15.60 -4.68 17.06
CA ARG A 222 -15.05 -5.60 18.05
C ARG A 222 -13.69 -6.11 17.60
N ALA A 223 -12.65 -5.84 18.35
CA ALA A 223 -11.34 -6.47 18.24
C ALA A 223 -11.31 -7.79 19.03
N ASN A 224 -10.27 -8.63 18.84
CA ASN A 224 -10.17 -9.97 19.41
C ASN A 224 -11.40 -10.86 19.11
N ALA A 225 -12.02 -10.63 17.96
CA ALA A 225 -13.25 -11.26 17.50
C ALA A 225 -13.01 -12.02 16.18
N SER A 226 -12.34 -13.17 16.29
CA SER A 226 -12.12 -14.06 15.14
C SER A 226 -13.45 -14.66 14.71
N ALA A 227 -13.92 -14.29 13.53
CA ALA A 227 -15.20 -14.70 12.99
C ALA A 227 -15.08 -15.92 12.08
N ARG A 228 -16.05 -16.82 12.17
CA ARG A 228 -16.28 -17.91 11.22
C ARG A 228 -17.65 -17.81 10.61
N VAL A 229 -17.74 -18.12 9.33
CA VAL A 229 -18.98 -18.04 8.55
C VAL A 229 -19.35 -19.45 8.10
N SER A 230 -20.53 -19.86 8.48
CA SER A 230 -21.10 -21.09 7.94
C SER A 230 -21.72 -20.78 6.58
N VAL A 231 -21.37 -21.56 5.56
CA VAL A 231 -21.90 -21.43 4.20
C VAL A 231 -22.25 -22.82 3.67
N SER A 232 -23.47 -22.95 3.16
CA SER A 232 -23.91 -24.12 2.40
C SER A 232 -24.33 -23.70 0.99
N SER A 233 -25.56 -23.85 0.61
CA SER A 233 -26.15 -23.22 -0.58
C SER A 233 -26.50 -21.74 -0.38
N SER A 234 -26.53 -21.29 0.87
CA SER A 234 -26.84 -19.92 1.27
C SER A 234 -25.92 -19.46 2.41
N LEU A 235 -25.96 -18.14 2.69
CA LEU A 235 -25.28 -17.54 3.81
C LEU A 235 -25.91 -18.02 5.14
N GLY A 236 -25.09 -18.64 5.98
CA GLY A 236 -25.44 -19.07 7.33
C GLY A 236 -25.01 -18.10 8.43
N PRO A 237 -24.99 -18.56 9.69
CA PRO A 237 -24.56 -17.74 10.81
C PRO A 237 -23.09 -17.38 10.75
N VAL A 238 -22.77 -16.23 11.33
CA VAL A 238 -21.40 -15.80 11.65
C VAL A 238 -21.17 -16.06 13.14
N ARG A 239 -20.16 -16.85 13.44
CA ARG A 239 -19.82 -17.22 14.84
C ARG A 239 -18.55 -16.51 15.30
N VAL A 240 -18.58 -16.05 16.55
CA VAL A 240 -17.44 -15.50 17.26
C VAL A 240 -17.46 -16.12 18.67
N LYS A 241 -16.51 -17.03 18.95
CA LYS A 241 -16.54 -17.85 20.18
C LYS A 241 -17.92 -18.53 20.33
N ASP A 242 -18.62 -18.28 21.44
CA ASP A 242 -19.93 -18.84 21.75
C ASP A 242 -21.11 -18.01 21.21
N GLU A 243 -20.85 -16.85 20.60
CA GLU A 243 -21.89 -15.99 20.03
C GLU A 243 -22.15 -16.36 18.57
N ALA A 244 -23.42 -16.38 18.16
CA ALA A 244 -23.85 -16.55 16.78
C ALA A 244 -24.66 -15.34 16.32
N PHE A 245 -24.35 -14.81 15.17
CA PHE A 245 -25.02 -13.69 14.51
C PHE A 245 -25.68 -14.19 13.22
N HIS A 246 -26.85 -13.68 12.91
CA HIS A 246 -27.60 -13.98 11.68
C HIS A 246 -27.71 -12.71 10.80
N PRO A 247 -26.63 -12.29 10.12
CA PRO A 247 -26.66 -11.10 9.29
C PRO A 247 -27.42 -11.34 7.99
N ARG A 248 -28.07 -10.32 7.45
CA ARG A 248 -28.66 -10.36 6.10
C ARG A 248 -27.58 -10.34 5.01
N ALA A 249 -26.43 -9.73 5.27
CA ALA A 249 -25.30 -9.71 4.36
C ALA A 249 -23.96 -9.75 5.13
N VAL A 250 -22.95 -10.38 4.53
CA VAL A 250 -21.59 -10.45 5.06
C VAL A 250 -20.62 -9.91 4.01
N ILE A 251 -19.71 -9.03 4.42
CA ILE A 251 -18.54 -8.63 3.63
C ILE A 251 -17.29 -9.20 4.32
N CYS A 252 -16.57 -10.10 3.63
CA CYS A 252 -15.27 -10.61 4.06
C CYS A 252 -14.18 -9.68 3.51
N ALA A 253 -13.62 -8.85 4.40
CA ALA A 253 -12.56 -7.90 4.10
C ALA A 253 -11.20 -8.37 4.65
N THR A 254 -10.93 -9.66 4.54
CA THR A 254 -9.69 -10.30 4.99
C THR A 254 -8.67 -10.38 3.85
N ALA A 255 -7.39 -10.54 4.20
CA ALA A 255 -6.37 -10.84 3.20
C ALA A 255 -6.60 -12.24 2.59
N TRP A 256 -6.13 -12.45 1.35
CA TRP A 256 -6.26 -13.72 0.63
C TRP A 256 -5.84 -14.94 1.45
N TYR A 257 -4.69 -14.86 2.11
CA TYR A 257 -4.12 -15.95 2.92
C TYR A 257 -4.91 -16.26 4.19
N SER A 258 -5.81 -15.38 4.61
CA SER A 258 -6.67 -15.58 5.78
C SER A 258 -8.09 -15.97 5.40
N LEU A 259 -8.46 -15.82 4.14
CA LEU A 259 -9.82 -16.07 3.68
C LEU A 259 -10.29 -17.51 3.92
N PRO A 260 -9.49 -18.57 3.65
CA PRO A 260 -9.92 -19.95 3.90
C PRO A 260 -10.31 -20.20 5.36
N ALA A 261 -9.62 -19.56 6.31
CA ALA A 261 -9.89 -19.73 7.73
C ALA A 261 -11.16 -19.00 8.22
N VAL A 262 -11.80 -18.20 7.37
CA VAL A 262 -13.07 -17.52 7.70
C VAL A 262 -14.25 -18.48 7.64
N PHE A 263 -14.16 -19.56 6.87
CA PHE A 263 -15.25 -20.52 6.68
C PHE A 263 -15.09 -21.74 7.58
N ASP A 264 -16.21 -22.25 8.11
CA ASP A 264 -16.20 -23.45 8.99
C ASP A 264 -15.72 -24.69 8.22
N ASP A 265 -16.19 -24.82 6.98
CA ASP A 265 -15.82 -25.88 6.02
C ASP A 265 -15.31 -25.24 4.72
N ARG A 266 -14.93 -26.04 3.75
CA ARG A 266 -14.62 -25.57 2.39
C ARG A 266 -15.89 -25.59 1.53
N PRO A 267 -16.69 -24.49 1.47
CA PRO A 267 -17.97 -24.52 0.78
C PRO A 267 -17.78 -24.72 -0.73
N ALA A 268 -18.43 -25.71 -1.31
CA ALA A 268 -18.30 -26.02 -2.73
C ALA A 268 -18.50 -24.81 -3.67
N PRO A 269 -19.49 -23.90 -3.43
CA PRO A 269 -19.65 -22.72 -4.28
C PRO A 269 -18.47 -21.73 -4.24
N LEU A 270 -17.62 -21.78 -3.19
CA LEU A 270 -16.47 -20.91 -3.01
C LEU A 270 -15.13 -21.59 -3.31
N ALA A 271 -15.12 -22.90 -3.60
CA ALA A 271 -13.90 -23.67 -3.76
C ALA A 271 -12.92 -23.07 -4.79
N PRO A 272 -13.33 -22.66 -6.01
CA PRO A 272 -12.39 -22.07 -6.97
C PRO A 272 -11.74 -20.80 -6.48
N MET A 273 -12.48 -19.96 -5.76
CA MET A 273 -11.98 -18.71 -5.15
C MET A 273 -11.00 -18.98 -4.00
N LEU A 274 -11.29 -19.97 -3.17
CA LEU A 274 -10.40 -20.38 -2.07
C LEU A 274 -9.09 -20.98 -2.59
N GLU A 275 -9.17 -21.79 -3.65
CA GLU A 275 -8.01 -22.34 -4.35
C GLU A 275 -7.12 -21.24 -4.95
N ALA A 276 -7.73 -20.26 -5.63
CA ALA A 276 -7.00 -19.11 -6.16
C ALA A 276 -6.33 -18.31 -5.03
N ALA A 277 -7.02 -18.09 -3.91
CA ALA A 277 -6.47 -17.42 -2.75
C ALA A 277 -5.27 -18.17 -2.15
N GLU A 278 -5.36 -19.48 -1.98
CA GLU A 278 -4.27 -20.32 -1.46
C GLU A 278 -3.07 -20.38 -2.40
N ALA A 279 -3.28 -20.38 -3.72
CA ALA A 279 -2.23 -20.40 -4.72
C ALA A 279 -1.57 -19.02 -4.94
N THR A 280 -2.18 -17.93 -4.44
CA THR A 280 -1.65 -16.58 -4.57
C THR A 280 -0.40 -16.40 -3.70
N ARG A 281 0.73 -16.11 -4.34
CA ARG A 281 2.00 -15.84 -3.64
C ARG A 281 1.97 -14.46 -2.97
N ALA A 282 2.78 -14.29 -1.93
CA ALA A 282 2.98 -13.03 -1.23
C ALA A 282 4.27 -12.34 -1.68
N SER A 283 4.38 -11.04 -1.46
CA SER A 283 5.62 -10.28 -1.52
C SER A 283 5.83 -9.52 -0.21
N PRO A 284 7.01 -9.66 0.44
CA PRO A 284 7.29 -9.07 1.73
C PRO A 284 7.79 -7.62 1.65
N ILE A 285 7.66 -6.92 2.77
CA ILE A 285 8.31 -5.63 3.04
C ILE A 285 9.12 -5.75 4.33
N VAL A 286 10.32 -5.20 4.32
CA VAL A 286 11.17 -5.03 5.51
C VAL A 286 11.34 -3.54 5.78
N THR A 287 11.11 -3.15 7.02
CA THR A 287 11.33 -1.77 7.49
C THR A 287 12.32 -1.79 8.65
N VAL A 288 13.35 -0.97 8.57
CA VAL A 288 14.33 -0.77 9.64
C VAL A 288 14.15 0.64 10.18
N ASN A 289 13.77 0.75 11.45
CA ASN A 289 13.60 2.01 12.15
C ASN A 289 14.84 2.26 13.01
N LEU A 290 15.47 3.43 12.87
CA LEU A 290 16.70 3.80 13.53
C LEU A 290 16.55 5.15 14.23
N TRP A 291 16.92 5.22 15.52
CA TRP A 291 16.93 6.46 16.30
C TRP A 291 18.35 6.91 16.57
N PHE A 292 18.64 8.15 16.24
CA PHE A 292 19.95 8.76 16.45
C PHE A 292 19.90 9.81 17.55
N ASP A 293 21.07 10.14 18.10
CA ASP A 293 21.24 11.15 19.14
C ASP A 293 20.97 12.59 18.63
N ARG A 294 20.99 12.79 17.32
CA ARG A 294 20.79 14.08 16.65
C ARG A 294 20.15 13.90 15.26
N PRO A 295 19.55 14.96 14.69
CA PRO A 295 19.08 14.93 13.30
C PRO A 295 20.24 14.69 12.33
N VAL A 296 20.02 13.75 11.38
CA VAL A 296 21.03 13.31 10.40
C VAL A 296 20.61 13.59 8.95
N THR A 297 19.48 14.22 8.76
CA THR A 297 18.98 14.66 7.45
C THR A 297 18.03 15.84 7.60
N SER A 298 17.95 16.69 6.58
CA SER A 298 16.93 17.73 6.43
C SER A 298 15.82 17.32 5.46
N ASN A 299 15.95 16.19 4.76
CA ASN A 299 14.96 15.70 3.83
C ASN A 299 13.84 14.98 4.57
N THR A 300 12.58 15.30 4.29
CA THR A 300 11.43 14.55 4.83
C THR A 300 11.45 13.10 4.38
N PHE A 301 11.84 12.85 3.13
CA PHE A 301 12.13 11.52 2.60
C PHE A 301 13.14 11.61 1.45
N VAL A 302 13.82 10.50 1.18
CA VAL A 302 14.79 10.39 0.09
C VAL A 302 14.80 8.99 -0.50
N GLY A 303 14.85 8.90 -1.83
CA GLY A 303 15.03 7.64 -2.55
C GLY A 303 16.52 7.27 -2.65
N LEU A 304 16.79 5.98 -2.47
CA LEU A 304 18.13 5.39 -2.58
C LEU A 304 18.15 4.30 -3.67
N PRO A 305 18.03 4.68 -4.96
CA PRO A 305 17.99 3.72 -6.07
C PRO A 305 19.21 2.82 -6.09
N GLY A 306 18.95 1.55 -6.43
CA GLY A 306 19.97 0.52 -6.49
C GLY A 306 20.54 0.06 -5.14
N ARG A 307 19.95 0.48 -4.01
CA ARG A 307 20.27 -0.02 -2.67
C ARG A 307 19.17 -0.94 -2.16
N ALA A 308 19.49 -1.75 -1.16
CA ALA A 308 18.51 -2.65 -0.55
C ALA A 308 17.45 -1.87 0.25
N MET A 309 17.86 -0.82 0.98
CA MET A 309 16.95 0.13 1.60
C MET A 309 16.62 1.23 0.59
N GLN A 310 15.50 1.07 -0.13
CA GLN A 310 15.15 1.89 -1.29
C GLN A 310 14.69 3.29 -0.92
N TRP A 311 14.10 3.46 0.27
CA TRP A 311 13.55 4.72 0.74
C TRP A 311 13.88 4.97 2.21
N VAL A 312 14.17 6.22 2.52
CA VAL A 312 14.40 6.72 3.89
C VAL A 312 13.39 7.81 4.18
N PHE A 313 12.72 7.75 5.32
CA PHE A 313 11.75 8.74 5.79
C PHE A 313 12.18 9.27 7.15
N ASP A 314 12.19 10.60 7.32
CA ASP A 314 12.37 11.27 8.61
C ASP A 314 11.03 11.36 9.35
N LYS A 315 10.82 10.50 10.34
CA LYS A 315 9.58 10.45 11.13
C LYS A 315 9.40 11.71 11.99
N ARG A 316 10.49 12.35 12.38
CA ARG A 316 10.45 13.66 13.08
C ARG A 316 9.77 14.70 12.20
N ALA A 317 10.11 14.77 10.92
CA ALA A 317 9.50 15.71 9.97
C ALA A 317 8.05 15.34 9.63
N LEU A 318 7.69 14.06 9.63
CA LEU A 318 6.36 13.57 9.27
C LEU A 318 5.38 13.58 10.45
N LEU A 319 5.80 13.06 11.61
CA LEU A 319 4.91 12.87 12.76
C LEU A 319 5.09 13.95 13.83
N GLY A 320 6.06 14.88 13.66
CA GLY A 320 6.38 15.89 14.66
C GLY A 320 7.09 15.29 15.90
N GLU A 321 7.79 14.16 15.74
CA GLU A 321 8.54 13.53 16.82
C GLU A 321 9.70 14.41 17.29
N SER A 322 10.10 14.27 18.54
CA SER A 322 11.22 15.03 19.12
C SER A 322 12.57 14.40 18.82
N SER A 323 12.60 13.08 18.64
CA SER A 323 13.82 12.33 18.38
C SER A 323 14.15 12.22 16.88
N SER A 324 15.40 11.94 16.57
CA SER A 324 15.84 11.68 15.20
C SER A 324 15.55 10.23 14.81
N HIS A 325 14.32 9.98 14.38
CA HIS A 325 13.83 8.69 13.97
C HIS A 325 13.76 8.59 12.43
N LEU A 326 14.58 7.71 11.85
CA LEU A 326 14.53 7.37 10.43
C LEU A 326 13.85 6.01 10.23
N SER A 327 12.96 5.94 9.26
CA SER A 327 12.34 4.69 8.80
C SER A 327 12.87 4.34 7.41
N LEU A 328 13.59 3.23 7.29
CA LEU A 328 14.15 2.73 6.03
C LEU A 328 13.31 1.58 5.52
N VAL A 329 12.88 1.65 4.27
CA VAL A 329 11.96 0.69 3.67
C VAL A 329 12.61 -0.07 2.53
N SER A 330 12.43 -1.38 2.53
CA SER A 330 12.72 -2.28 1.43
C SER A 330 11.44 -3.00 1.01
N SER A 331 10.98 -2.73 -0.20
CA SER A 331 9.88 -3.41 -0.87
C SER A 331 10.39 -4.57 -1.72
N GLY A 332 9.55 -5.59 -1.97
CA GLY A 332 9.99 -6.79 -2.68
C GLY A 332 11.15 -7.49 -1.96
N ALA A 333 11.09 -7.55 -0.63
CA ALA A 333 12.21 -7.84 0.26
C ALA A 333 12.47 -9.35 0.48
N GLU A 334 12.25 -10.20 -0.53
CA GLU A 334 12.46 -11.66 -0.44
C GLU A 334 13.88 -12.02 0.03
N ALA A 335 14.89 -11.33 -0.50
CA ALA A 335 16.29 -11.55 -0.14
C ALA A 335 16.65 -11.08 1.29
N LEU A 336 15.79 -10.29 1.93
CA LEU A 336 16.05 -9.67 3.23
C LEU A 336 15.22 -10.25 4.36
N VAL A 337 14.01 -10.70 4.08
CA VAL A 337 13.02 -11.09 5.10
C VAL A 337 13.50 -12.20 6.03
N GLY A 338 14.40 -13.06 5.57
CA GLY A 338 15.00 -14.15 6.34
C GLY A 338 16.23 -13.77 7.17
N ARG A 339 16.81 -12.57 6.95
CA ARG A 339 18.00 -12.12 7.68
C ARG A 339 17.69 -11.80 9.14
N SER A 340 18.67 -11.90 10.02
CA SER A 340 18.55 -11.49 11.40
C SER A 340 18.35 -9.98 11.55
N ASN A 341 17.84 -9.53 12.71
CA ASN A 341 17.71 -8.09 12.99
C ASN A 341 19.07 -7.39 12.94
N GLN A 342 20.11 -8.02 13.47
CA GLN A 342 21.46 -7.46 13.49
C GLN A 342 21.99 -7.23 12.07
N GLU A 343 21.84 -8.20 11.16
CA GLU A 343 22.27 -8.07 9.77
C GLU A 343 21.49 -6.98 9.04
N LEU A 344 20.18 -6.85 9.28
CA LEU A 344 19.37 -5.82 8.64
C LEU A 344 19.71 -4.42 9.15
N VAL A 345 19.97 -4.26 10.45
CA VAL A 345 20.42 -2.99 11.03
C VAL A 345 21.81 -2.62 10.50
N ALA A 346 22.75 -3.57 10.45
CA ALA A 346 24.08 -3.34 9.90
C ALA A 346 24.04 -2.92 8.42
N LEU A 347 23.20 -3.59 7.62
CA LEU A 347 22.97 -3.23 6.22
C LEU A 347 22.41 -1.81 6.08
N ALA A 348 21.35 -1.49 6.85
CA ALA A 348 20.73 -0.17 6.83
C ALA A 348 21.72 0.95 7.22
N LEU A 349 22.52 0.74 8.26
CA LEU A 349 23.56 1.69 8.67
C LEU A 349 24.65 1.87 7.60
N SER A 350 25.12 0.77 7.00
CA SER A 350 26.13 0.81 5.93
C SER A 350 25.63 1.66 4.75
N GLU A 351 24.37 1.46 4.33
CA GLU A 351 23.77 2.21 3.22
C GLU A 351 23.53 3.68 3.57
N LEU A 352 23.10 3.97 4.81
CA LEU A 352 22.96 5.35 5.29
C LEU A 352 24.31 6.06 5.34
N HIS A 353 25.37 5.42 5.86
CA HIS A 353 26.73 6.00 5.91
C HIS A 353 27.26 6.36 4.51
N ALA A 354 26.85 5.61 3.50
CA ALA A 354 27.22 5.90 2.11
C ALA A 354 26.36 7.01 1.49
N ALA A 355 25.10 7.14 1.92
CA ALA A 355 24.16 8.10 1.33
C ALA A 355 24.09 9.44 2.09
N LEU A 356 24.13 9.41 3.41
CA LEU A 356 23.95 10.58 4.29
C LEU A 356 25.20 10.77 5.16
N PRO A 357 26.13 11.66 4.80
CA PRO A 357 27.39 11.82 5.51
C PRO A 357 27.23 12.14 7.01
N ASP A 358 26.19 12.87 7.40
CA ASP A 358 25.94 13.27 8.79
C ASP A 358 25.66 12.09 9.73
N VAL A 359 25.20 10.96 9.20
CA VAL A 359 24.99 9.71 9.95
C VAL A 359 26.31 9.19 10.56
N ARG A 360 27.45 9.45 9.90
CA ARG A 360 28.78 8.96 10.35
C ARG A 360 29.20 9.54 11.68
N SER A 361 28.70 10.73 12.03
CA SER A 361 29.02 11.44 13.27
C SER A 361 27.94 11.30 14.36
N ALA A 362 26.82 10.64 14.02
CA ALA A 362 25.72 10.45 14.94
C ALA A 362 25.80 9.08 15.63
N GLU A 363 25.34 9.02 16.88
CA GLU A 363 25.27 7.77 17.63
C GLU A 363 23.90 7.12 17.45
N LEU A 364 23.89 5.82 17.05
CA LEU A 364 22.68 5.04 17.03
C LEU A 364 22.25 4.71 18.47
N ARG A 365 21.08 5.16 18.85
CA ARG A 365 20.49 4.94 20.19
C ARG A 365 19.61 3.69 20.24
N ARG A 366 18.86 3.43 19.15
CA ARG A 366 17.89 2.34 19.08
C ARG A 366 17.66 1.90 17.64
N ALA A 367 17.32 0.62 17.47
CA ALA A 367 16.90 0.05 16.22
C ALA A 367 15.70 -0.90 16.43
N VAL A 368 14.72 -0.85 15.54
CA VAL A 368 13.56 -1.75 15.50
C VAL A 368 13.36 -2.22 14.06
N VAL A 369 13.27 -3.54 13.87
CA VAL A 369 13.03 -4.15 12.56
C VAL A 369 11.61 -4.68 12.49
N VAL A 370 10.86 -4.26 11.48
CA VAL A 370 9.51 -4.73 11.18
C VAL A 370 9.55 -5.55 9.89
N ARG A 371 8.93 -6.73 9.91
CA ARG A 371 8.80 -7.60 8.75
C ARG A 371 7.34 -7.91 8.48
N GLU A 372 6.80 -7.37 7.41
CA GLU A 372 5.51 -7.81 6.92
C GLU A 372 5.74 -8.86 5.81
N LYS A 373 5.74 -10.13 6.20
CA LYS A 373 6.06 -11.25 5.31
C LYS A 373 5.04 -11.43 4.17
N ARG A 374 3.82 -10.97 4.37
CA ARG A 374 2.72 -11.03 3.41
C ARG A 374 2.11 -9.66 3.21
N ALA A 375 3.00 -8.69 2.88
CA ALA A 375 2.64 -7.29 2.74
C ALA A 375 1.65 -7.07 1.58
N THR A 376 1.93 -7.68 0.43
CA THR A 376 1.08 -7.64 -0.76
C THR A 376 0.95 -9.02 -1.36
N PHE A 377 -0.07 -9.23 -2.20
CA PHE A 377 -0.08 -10.35 -3.12
C PHE A 377 0.94 -10.10 -4.25
N SER A 378 1.49 -11.17 -4.80
CA SER A 378 2.41 -11.09 -5.94
C SER A 378 1.68 -10.67 -7.22
N VAL A 379 2.26 -9.74 -7.95
CA VAL A 379 1.80 -9.30 -9.28
C VAL A 379 2.67 -9.86 -10.41
N ALA A 380 3.41 -10.94 -10.16
CA ALA A 380 4.17 -11.64 -11.19
C ALA A 380 3.24 -12.21 -12.25
N PRO A 381 3.66 -12.34 -13.51
CA PRO A 381 2.90 -13.05 -14.53
C PRO A 381 2.56 -14.48 -14.10
N GLY A 382 1.38 -14.96 -14.48
CA GLY A 382 0.94 -16.33 -14.17
C GLY A 382 0.36 -16.52 -12.76
N GLN A 383 0.13 -15.45 -11.99
CA GLN A 383 -0.63 -15.56 -10.74
C GLN A 383 -2.11 -15.93 -11.04
N PRO A 384 -2.79 -16.57 -10.07
CA PRO A 384 -4.23 -16.84 -10.18
C PRO A 384 -5.04 -15.56 -10.45
N PRO A 385 -6.17 -15.64 -11.18
CA PRO A 385 -7.05 -14.52 -11.38
C PRO A 385 -7.61 -14.04 -10.04
N ARG A 386 -7.68 -12.72 -9.88
CA ARG A 386 -8.23 -12.10 -8.67
C ARG A 386 -9.77 -12.21 -8.70
N PRO A 387 -10.40 -12.57 -7.56
CA PRO A 387 -11.84 -12.71 -7.49
C PRO A 387 -12.56 -11.35 -7.60
N PRO A 388 -13.80 -11.32 -8.09
CA PRO A 388 -14.66 -10.15 -8.03
C PRO A 388 -15.22 -9.94 -6.61
N THR A 389 -15.81 -8.78 -6.37
CA THR A 389 -16.50 -8.46 -5.09
C THR A 389 -17.68 -9.38 -4.79
N LYS A 390 -18.48 -9.75 -5.79
CA LYS A 390 -19.62 -10.65 -5.63
C LYS A 390 -19.15 -12.11 -5.66
N THR A 391 -19.67 -12.90 -4.71
CA THR A 391 -19.42 -14.34 -4.69
C THR A 391 -20.58 -15.11 -5.32
N ALA A 392 -20.42 -16.42 -5.47
CA ALA A 392 -21.51 -17.33 -5.85
C ALA A 392 -22.59 -17.49 -4.78
N VAL A 393 -22.36 -17.04 -3.55
CA VAL A 393 -23.28 -17.13 -2.42
C VAL A 393 -24.01 -15.81 -2.26
N PRO A 394 -25.34 -15.75 -2.44
CA PRO A 394 -26.11 -14.54 -2.24
C PRO A 394 -25.93 -13.96 -0.82
N GLY A 395 -25.72 -12.65 -0.71
CA GLY A 395 -25.47 -11.96 0.55
C GLY A 395 -24.04 -12.04 1.06
N LEU A 396 -23.14 -12.79 0.40
CA LEU A 396 -21.71 -12.84 0.74
C LEU A 396 -20.89 -12.06 -0.30
N PHE A 397 -20.10 -11.10 0.18
CA PHE A 397 -19.27 -10.22 -0.64
C PHE A 397 -17.82 -10.26 -0.15
N LEU A 398 -16.88 -9.96 -1.06
CA LEU A 398 -15.45 -9.82 -0.76
C LEU A 398 -15.01 -8.37 -0.89
N ALA A 399 -14.08 -7.97 -0.04
CA ALA A 399 -13.32 -6.74 -0.16
C ALA A 399 -11.85 -6.97 0.23
N GLY A 400 -10.97 -6.14 -0.26
CA GLY A 400 -9.52 -6.24 0.00
C GLY A 400 -8.74 -5.69 -1.18
N ASP A 401 -7.48 -5.38 -0.95
CA ASP A 401 -6.56 -4.94 -2.00
C ASP A 401 -6.33 -6.00 -3.10
N TRP A 402 -6.54 -7.26 -2.77
CA TRP A 402 -6.37 -8.42 -3.64
C TRP A 402 -7.60 -8.76 -4.50
N ILE A 403 -8.73 -8.07 -4.30
CA ILE A 403 -9.90 -8.17 -5.17
C ILE A 403 -9.61 -7.48 -6.50
N ASP A 404 -10.25 -7.94 -7.58
CA ASP A 404 -10.01 -7.36 -8.91
C ASP A 404 -10.57 -5.94 -9.02
N THR A 405 -9.71 -4.96 -8.85
CA THR A 405 -9.96 -3.53 -9.03
C THR A 405 -9.20 -2.94 -10.21
N GLY A 406 -8.43 -3.75 -10.93
CA GLY A 406 -7.49 -3.31 -11.96
C GLY A 406 -6.25 -2.58 -11.40
N LEU A 407 -6.08 -2.54 -10.06
CA LEU A 407 -4.93 -1.94 -9.38
C LEU A 407 -4.05 -3.00 -8.73
N PRO A 408 -2.75 -2.71 -8.49
CA PRO A 408 -1.92 -3.54 -7.62
C PRO A 408 -2.40 -3.45 -6.16
N ALA A 409 -1.69 -4.13 -5.25
CA ALA A 409 -1.99 -4.14 -3.83
C ALA A 409 -1.70 -2.77 -3.18
N THR A 410 -2.66 -1.88 -3.24
CA THR A 410 -2.57 -0.51 -2.71
C THR A 410 -3.70 -0.21 -1.74
N ILE A 411 -3.53 0.83 -0.93
CA ILE A 411 -4.60 1.37 -0.08
C ILE A 411 -5.81 1.75 -0.95
N GLU A 412 -5.58 2.37 -2.11
CA GLU A 412 -6.66 2.74 -3.04
C GLU A 412 -7.44 1.52 -3.53
N SER A 413 -6.75 0.43 -3.91
CA SER A 413 -7.41 -0.83 -4.29
C SER A 413 -8.28 -1.37 -3.15
N ALA A 414 -7.78 -1.34 -1.91
CA ALA A 414 -8.53 -1.78 -0.74
C ALA A 414 -9.80 -0.95 -0.54
N VAL A 415 -9.71 0.38 -0.64
CA VAL A 415 -10.86 1.27 -0.44
C VAL A 415 -11.87 1.15 -1.59
N ILE A 416 -11.40 1.09 -2.85
CA ILE A 416 -12.27 0.85 -4.02
C ILE A 416 -13.07 -0.43 -3.83
N SER A 417 -12.41 -1.53 -3.47
CA SER A 417 -13.08 -2.81 -3.25
C SER A 417 -14.04 -2.76 -2.06
N GLY A 418 -13.69 -2.05 -1.00
CA GLY A 418 -14.55 -1.82 0.16
C GLY A 418 -15.84 -1.06 -0.19
N HIS A 419 -15.72 0.04 -0.94
CA HIS A 419 -16.87 0.80 -1.41
C HIS A 419 -17.74 -0.03 -2.37
N ALA A 420 -17.14 -0.78 -3.31
CA ALA A 420 -17.86 -1.67 -4.22
C ALA A 420 -18.63 -2.77 -3.47
N ALA A 421 -18.01 -3.33 -2.42
CA ALA A 421 -18.67 -4.33 -1.58
C ALA A 421 -19.84 -3.74 -0.77
N ALA A 422 -19.68 -2.52 -0.25
CA ALA A 422 -20.75 -1.82 0.44
C ALA A 422 -21.92 -1.52 -0.50
N ASP A 423 -21.67 -1.02 -1.70
CA ASP A 423 -22.72 -0.75 -2.71
C ASP A 423 -23.44 -2.03 -3.13
N ALA A 424 -22.70 -3.14 -3.33
CA ALA A 424 -23.28 -4.44 -3.65
C ALA A 424 -24.15 -4.99 -2.52
N ALA A 425 -23.70 -4.84 -1.26
CA ALA A 425 -24.48 -5.22 -0.09
C ALA A 425 -25.75 -4.36 0.08
N LEU A 426 -25.66 -3.04 -0.15
CA LEU A 426 -26.81 -2.15 -0.14
C LEU A 426 -27.87 -2.53 -1.20
N ALA A 427 -27.42 -2.85 -2.41
CA ALA A 427 -28.32 -3.30 -3.46
C ALA A 427 -29.02 -4.61 -3.07
N PHE A 428 -28.27 -5.56 -2.51
CA PHE A 428 -28.84 -6.83 -2.03
C PHE A 428 -29.85 -6.62 -0.90
N LEU A 429 -29.55 -5.78 0.09
CA LEU A 429 -30.43 -5.49 1.23
C LEU A 429 -31.72 -4.78 0.84
N ARG A 430 -31.74 -4.07 -0.28
CA ARG A 430 -32.94 -3.40 -0.82
C ARG A 430 -33.84 -4.33 -1.67
N ALA A 431 -33.24 -5.35 -2.26
CA ALA A 431 -33.96 -6.28 -3.13
C ALA A 431 -34.67 -7.40 -2.38
N GLY A 432 -34.32 -7.66 -1.14
CA GLY A 432 -34.93 -8.62 -0.22
C GLY A 432 -35.38 -7.97 1.09
#